data_d09f00192cc1fa7779eebf286b1e3a75
#
_entry.id   d09f00192cc1fa7779eebf286b1e3a75
#
_cell.length_a   1.000
_cell.length_b   1.000
_cell.length_c   1.000
_cell.angle_alpha   90.00
_cell.angle_beta   90.00
_cell.angle_gamma   90.00
#
_symmetry.space_group_name_H-M   'P 1'
#
loop_
_entity.id
_entity.type
_entity.pdbx_description
1 polymer ?
#
loop_
_entity_poly.entity_id
_entity_poly.type
_entity_poly.pdbx_seq_one_letter_code
_entity_poly.pdbx_strand_id
1 'polypeptide(L)'
;MRKMACTTILVGKKASYDGSTMIARNDDSGSGHFTAKKFTVVTPKEQPKTYVSVLSHVKVELPEQAMRYTSMPNAEKGEGIWAASGVNEANVAMTATETITTNPRVQGADPLVVYQPAKDGQEEVPGGIGEEDIVCLVLPYIKSAREGVARLGHLLETYGTYENNGIAFQDADEIWWLETIGGHHWMARKVPDDVYVVMPNQLGIDTFDLEDALGEQKEYMCSPDLKEFIGKYHLDLSMDGVLNPRDAFGSHDDSDHVYNTPRAWYMERYLNPNSVNWDGPDADYTPLSDDIPWRMVPEKKITPEDVKYVLSAHYQGTPYDPYLSYGDRSMSGAYRSIGINRNDFMSLIQMRPEGGAAYGTLEWVAYASNAFNTMVPFYTDVDETPEYLANTTGEVSTGNFYWTSRMIAAMADASYAKSVFHVERYQENVLAKSRALINQFDALLADEKDPEKQMELKREANRKVAEMVQKEASSTLDKVLYELSNQMKNSYARSDV
;
A
#
# COMPACT_ATOMS: atom_id res chain seq x y z
N MET A 1 17.83 11.01 3.01
CA MET A 1 16.92 9.87 3.06
C MET A 1 16.22 9.73 1.71
N ARG A 2 16.14 8.54 1.12
CA ARG A 2 15.44 8.34 -0.17
C ARG A 2 13.94 8.44 0.11
N LYS A 3 13.24 9.37 -0.55
CA LYS A 3 11.77 9.43 -0.43
C LYS A 3 11.19 8.15 -1.06
N MET A 4 10.63 7.28 -0.24
CA MET A 4 9.76 6.19 -0.68
C MET A 4 8.44 6.81 -1.17
N ALA A 5 7.76 6.15 -2.07
CA ALA A 5 6.58 6.75 -2.69
C ALA A 5 5.55 5.67 -2.95
N CYS A 6 4.49 5.69 -2.21
CA CYS A 6 3.42 4.69 -2.24
C CYS A 6 2.11 5.27 -2.80
N THR A 7 1.09 4.45 -2.95
CA THR A 7 -0.28 4.86 -3.24
C THR A 7 -1.22 3.88 -2.56
N THR A 8 -2.13 4.41 -1.75
CA THR A 8 -3.07 3.62 -0.94
C THR A 8 -4.51 3.87 -1.38
N ILE A 9 -5.34 2.83 -1.33
CA ILE A 9 -6.80 2.92 -1.43
C ILE A 9 -7.44 2.09 -0.32
N LEU A 10 -8.45 2.65 0.34
CA LEU A 10 -9.24 2.03 1.39
C LEU A 10 -10.69 1.96 0.92
N VAL A 11 -11.38 0.84 1.15
CA VAL A 11 -12.77 0.65 0.70
C VAL A 11 -13.62 0.12 1.85
N GLY A 12 -14.61 0.91 2.26
CA GLY A 12 -15.56 0.56 3.30
C GLY A 12 -16.48 -0.60 2.86
N LYS A 13 -16.97 -1.37 3.83
CA LYS A 13 -17.74 -2.61 3.57
C LYS A 13 -19.02 -2.42 2.75
N LYS A 14 -19.66 -1.25 2.81
CA LYS A 14 -20.82 -0.93 1.98
C LYS A 14 -20.46 -0.41 0.60
N ALA A 15 -19.23 0.06 0.40
CA ALA A 15 -18.68 0.46 -0.90
C ALA A 15 -18.14 -0.73 -1.70
N SER A 16 -17.75 -1.83 -1.05
CA SER A 16 -17.27 -3.04 -1.70
C SER A 16 -18.39 -3.90 -2.29
N TYR A 17 -18.04 -4.77 -3.24
CA TYR A 17 -19.01 -5.58 -4.01
C TYR A 17 -19.66 -6.71 -3.19
N ASP A 18 -18.95 -7.23 -2.18
CA ASP A 18 -19.34 -8.40 -1.38
C ASP A 18 -19.50 -8.11 0.11
N GLY A 19 -19.40 -6.84 0.51
CA GLY A 19 -19.48 -6.44 1.92
C GLY A 19 -18.16 -6.56 2.68
N SER A 20 -17.06 -6.86 2.01
CA SER A 20 -15.73 -6.87 2.64
C SER A 20 -15.23 -5.47 2.94
N THR A 21 -14.45 -5.31 4.01
CA THR A 21 -13.50 -4.21 4.12
C THR A 21 -12.28 -4.51 3.26
N MET A 22 -11.69 -3.48 2.62
CA MET A 22 -10.47 -3.65 1.83
C MET A 22 -9.48 -2.51 2.10
N ILE A 23 -8.22 -2.87 2.33
CA ILE A 23 -7.09 -1.94 2.33
C ILE A 23 -6.07 -2.39 1.29
N ALA A 24 -5.55 -1.46 0.49
CA ALA A 24 -4.59 -1.81 -0.54
C ALA A 24 -3.54 -0.73 -0.72
N ARG A 25 -2.32 -1.15 -1.04
CA ARG A 25 -1.17 -0.27 -1.20
C ARG A 25 -0.20 -0.79 -2.25
N ASN A 26 0.33 0.14 -3.05
CA ASN A 26 1.62 -0.03 -3.74
C ASN A 26 2.76 0.33 -2.78
N ASP A 27 3.81 -0.48 -2.78
CA ASP A 27 5.10 -0.13 -2.18
C ASP A 27 6.07 0.26 -3.30
N ASP A 28 6.60 1.47 -3.24
CA ASP A 28 7.43 2.02 -4.30
C ASP A 28 8.78 2.44 -3.75
N SER A 29 9.85 1.89 -4.27
CA SER A 29 11.21 2.33 -3.97
C SER A 29 11.49 3.76 -4.42
N GLY A 30 12.54 4.35 -3.90
CA GLY A 30 13.06 5.65 -4.34
C GLY A 30 13.49 5.64 -5.81
N SER A 31 13.56 6.82 -6.43
CA SER A 31 13.94 6.97 -7.84
C SER A 31 15.28 6.29 -8.17
N GLY A 32 15.30 5.50 -9.24
CA GLY A 32 16.48 4.76 -9.70
C GLY A 32 16.75 3.47 -8.92
N HIS A 33 15.86 3.03 -8.07
CA HIS A 33 15.96 1.80 -7.29
C HIS A 33 14.69 0.98 -7.37
N PHE A 34 14.80 -0.27 -6.98
CA PHE A 34 13.71 -1.17 -6.62
C PHE A 34 14.22 -2.14 -5.56
N THR A 35 13.32 -2.65 -4.74
CA THR A 35 13.63 -3.57 -3.64
C THR A 35 12.94 -4.91 -3.89
N ALA A 36 13.71 -6.00 -3.87
CA ALA A 36 13.14 -7.32 -3.99
C ALA A 36 12.37 -7.67 -2.71
N LYS A 37 11.12 -8.09 -2.87
CA LYS A 37 10.21 -8.46 -1.78
C LYS A 37 9.85 -9.94 -1.83
N LYS A 38 9.43 -10.48 -0.71
CA LYS A 38 8.91 -11.84 -0.59
C LYS A 38 7.63 -11.84 0.24
N PHE A 39 6.81 -12.87 0.10
CA PHE A 39 5.63 -13.08 0.92
C PHE A 39 5.88 -14.22 1.89
N THR A 40 5.83 -13.94 3.19
CA THR A 40 6.19 -14.90 4.24
C THR A 40 5.20 -14.85 5.39
N VAL A 41 5.22 -15.90 6.22
CA VAL A 41 4.61 -15.92 7.54
C VAL A 41 5.71 -15.73 8.57
N VAL A 42 5.49 -14.85 9.54
CA VAL A 42 6.35 -14.67 10.72
C VAL A 42 5.67 -15.34 11.90
N THR A 43 6.34 -16.33 12.49
CA THR A 43 5.81 -17.06 13.64
C THR A 43 6.18 -16.36 14.97
N PRO A 44 5.45 -16.61 16.08
CA PRO A 44 5.78 -16.04 17.38
C PRO A 44 7.22 -16.35 17.85
N LYS A 45 7.78 -17.48 17.44
CA LYS A 45 9.15 -17.90 17.82
C LYS A 45 10.25 -17.09 17.11
N GLU A 46 9.94 -16.50 15.97
CA GLU A 46 10.86 -15.70 15.16
C GLU A 46 10.90 -14.23 15.61
N GLN A 47 9.99 -13.83 16.50
CA GLN A 47 9.89 -12.47 16.97
C GLN A 47 10.83 -12.21 18.14
N PRO A 48 11.62 -11.11 18.12
CA PRO A 48 12.56 -10.81 19.19
C PRO A 48 11.80 -10.31 20.44
N LYS A 49 12.46 -10.38 21.60
CA LYS A 49 11.97 -9.73 22.83
C LYS A 49 12.23 -8.23 22.83
N THR A 50 13.35 -7.84 22.25
CA THR A 50 13.75 -6.45 22.03
C THR A 50 13.97 -6.26 20.54
N TYR A 51 13.20 -5.36 19.94
CA TYR A 51 13.37 -4.94 18.54
C TYR A 51 14.46 -3.86 18.47
N VAL A 52 15.29 -3.93 17.45
CA VAL A 52 16.30 -2.89 17.16
C VAL A 52 16.20 -2.52 15.68
N SER A 53 15.87 -1.26 15.39
CA SER A 53 15.84 -0.75 14.03
C SER A 53 17.23 -0.76 13.41
N VAL A 54 17.32 -1.11 12.13
CA VAL A 54 18.57 -1.06 11.37
C VAL A 54 18.90 0.39 10.97
N LEU A 55 17.87 1.21 10.66
CA LEU A 55 18.06 2.58 10.20
C LEU A 55 18.22 3.59 11.33
N SER A 56 17.38 3.51 12.33
CA SER A 56 17.34 4.50 13.40
C SER A 56 18.05 4.09 14.68
N HIS A 57 18.40 2.83 14.82
CA HIS A 57 18.96 2.21 16.04
C HIS A 57 18.04 2.30 17.27
N VAL A 58 16.76 2.69 17.10
CA VAL A 58 15.81 2.69 18.20
C VAL A 58 15.64 1.27 18.76
N LYS A 59 15.55 1.16 20.07
CA LYS A 59 15.32 -0.09 20.78
C LYS A 59 13.96 -0.06 21.42
N VAL A 60 13.13 -1.07 21.12
CA VAL A 60 11.76 -1.19 21.62
C VAL A 60 11.59 -2.55 22.28
N GLU A 61 11.22 -2.55 23.57
CA GLU A 61 10.84 -3.78 24.28
C GLU A 61 9.46 -4.23 23.80
N LEU A 62 9.35 -5.48 23.37
CA LEU A 62 8.13 -6.02 22.80
C LEU A 62 7.35 -6.84 23.83
N PRO A 63 6.00 -6.90 23.74
CA PRO A 63 5.18 -7.76 24.58
C PRO A 63 5.56 -9.24 24.44
N GLU A 64 5.42 -10.03 25.49
CA GLU A 64 5.79 -11.46 25.50
C GLU A 64 4.92 -12.32 24.58
N GLN A 65 3.68 -11.93 24.35
CA GLN A 65 2.70 -12.69 23.57
C GLN A 65 2.52 -12.06 22.20
N ALA A 66 3.33 -12.50 21.26
CA ALA A 66 3.20 -12.13 19.86
C ALA A 66 2.33 -13.13 19.11
N MET A 67 1.52 -12.65 18.17
CA MET A 67 0.76 -13.47 17.23
C MET A 67 1.55 -13.72 15.95
N ARG A 68 1.26 -14.83 15.28
CA ARG A 68 1.68 -15.10 13.91
C ARG A 68 1.06 -14.06 12.96
N TYR A 69 1.77 -13.66 11.91
CA TYR A 69 1.25 -12.77 10.88
C TYR A 69 1.89 -13.00 9.50
N THR A 70 1.16 -12.68 8.41
CA THR A 70 1.73 -12.58 7.07
C THR A 70 2.53 -11.29 6.92
N SER A 71 3.53 -11.28 6.04
CA SER A 71 4.44 -10.14 5.88
C SER A 71 5.03 -10.10 4.48
N MET A 72 5.33 -8.87 4.01
CA MET A 72 5.96 -8.59 2.72
C MET A 72 7.37 -7.99 2.89
N PRO A 73 8.30 -8.66 3.61
CA PRO A 73 9.58 -8.07 3.96
C PRO A 73 10.54 -7.98 2.77
N ASN A 74 11.60 -7.18 2.92
CA ASN A 74 12.73 -7.17 2.01
C ASN A 74 13.32 -8.58 1.88
N ALA A 75 13.64 -8.98 0.65
CA ALA A 75 14.28 -10.25 0.37
C ALA A 75 15.77 -10.23 0.76
N GLU A 76 16.41 -9.08 0.69
CA GLU A 76 17.81 -8.88 1.06
C GLU A 76 17.95 -8.64 2.55
N LYS A 77 19.02 -9.20 3.13
CA LYS A 77 19.31 -9.07 4.56
C LYS A 77 20.18 -7.85 4.84
N GLY A 78 20.00 -7.25 6.02
CA GLY A 78 20.86 -6.16 6.51
C GLY A 78 20.40 -4.75 6.15
N GLU A 79 19.28 -4.61 5.42
CA GLU A 79 18.69 -3.32 5.07
C GLU A 79 17.41 -3.00 5.86
N GLY A 80 17.16 -3.73 6.94
CA GLY A 80 15.92 -3.66 7.70
C GLY A 80 14.85 -4.65 7.22
N ILE A 81 13.79 -4.81 8.00
CA ILE A 81 12.73 -5.79 7.71
C ILE A 81 11.77 -5.26 6.64
N TRP A 82 11.26 -4.04 6.83
CA TRP A 82 10.31 -3.41 5.91
C TRP A 82 9.13 -4.34 5.59
N ALA A 83 8.45 -4.80 6.63
CA ALA A 83 7.39 -5.81 6.53
C ALA A 83 6.17 -5.37 5.70
N ALA A 84 5.96 -4.08 5.63
CA ALA A 84 5.13 -3.30 4.71
C ALA A 84 3.62 -3.60 4.70
N SER A 85 3.18 -4.85 4.84
CA SER A 85 1.76 -5.26 4.87
C SER A 85 1.64 -6.62 5.55
N GLY A 86 0.47 -6.92 6.10
CA GLY A 86 0.17 -8.25 6.62
C GLY A 86 -1.13 -8.35 7.39
N VAL A 87 -1.48 -9.59 7.73
CA VAL A 87 -2.65 -9.98 8.52
C VAL A 87 -2.19 -10.87 9.66
N ASN A 88 -2.64 -10.57 10.88
CA ASN A 88 -2.30 -11.37 12.05
C ASN A 88 -3.32 -12.48 12.34
N GLU A 89 -3.00 -13.32 13.30
CA GLU A 89 -3.80 -14.45 13.76
C GLU A 89 -5.15 -14.06 14.36
N ALA A 90 -5.30 -12.80 14.84
CA ALA A 90 -6.57 -12.25 15.29
C ALA A 90 -7.44 -11.69 14.14
N ASN A 91 -7.05 -11.92 12.88
CA ASN A 91 -7.71 -11.40 11.70
C ASN A 91 -7.76 -9.86 11.66
N VAL A 92 -6.66 -9.23 12.04
CA VAL A 92 -6.43 -7.79 11.93
C VAL A 92 -5.33 -7.56 10.92
N ALA A 93 -5.50 -6.57 10.07
CA ALA A 93 -4.54 -6.20 9.05
C ALA A 93 -4.01 -4.78 9.24
N MET A 94 -2.84 -4.54 8.69
CA MET A 94 -2.32 -3.19 8.48
C MET A 94 -1.47 -3.13 7.22
N THR A 95 -1.41 -1.95 6.64
CA THR A 95 -0.37 -1.58 5.68
C THR A 95 0.45 -0.45 6.31
N ALA A 96 1.74 -0.52 6.20
CA ALA A 96 2.63 0.58 6.51
C ALA A 96 3.57 0.75 5.33
N THR A 97 3.79 1.87 4.83
CA THR A 97 3.40 3.22 5.16
C THR A 97 3.17 4.01 3.87
N GLU A 98 2.35 5.03 3.92
CA GLU A 98 2.31 6.03 2.86
C GLU A 98 3.18 7.19 3.32
N THR A 99 4.40 7.37 2.79
CA THR A 99 5.26 8.50 3.19
C THR A 99 4.56 9.81 2.84
N ILE A 100 4.33 10.66 3.83
CA ILE A 100 3.68 11.96 3.71
C ILE A 100 4.62 13.09 4.08
N THR A 101 4.24 14.33 3.79
CA THR A 101 5.07 15.49 4.08
C THR A 101 4.28 16.52 4.89
N THR A 102 4.83 16.92 6.03
CA THR A 102 4.29 18.03 6.83
C THR A 102 4.96 19.35 6.47
N ASN A 103 4.24 20.45 6.67
CA ASN A 103 4.72 21.78 6.36
C ASN A 103 5.82 22.27 7.35
N PRO A 104 6.59 23.32 7.00
CA PRO A 104 7.68 23.82 7.84
C PRO A 104 7.25 24.33 9.23
N ARG A 105 5.99 24.77 9.40
CA ARG A 105 5.47 25.19 10.72
C ARG A 105 5.39 24.02 11.69
N VAL A 106 4.90 22.89 11.20
CA VAL A 106 4.86 21.64 11.97
C VAL A 106 6.26 21.12 12.24
N GLN A 107 7.12 21.05 11.21
CA GLN A 107 8.49 20.58 11.36
C GLN A 107 9.32 21.42 12.34
N GLY A 108 9.05 22.72 12.41
CA GLY A 108 9.68 23.62 13.39
C GLY A 108 9.14 23.47 14.80
N ALA A 109 7.87 23.04 14.95
CA ALA A 109 7.21 22.88 16.25
C ALA A 109 7.44 21.49 16.88
N ASP A 110 7.48 20.46 16.06
CA ASP A 110 7.72 19.05 16.43
C ASP A 110 8.67 18.39 15.40
N PRO A 111 9.98 18.61 15.52
CA PRO A 111 10.97 18.08 14.60
C PRO A 111 11.01 16.54 14.57
N LEU A 112 11.29 15.97 13.41
CA LEU A 112 11.53 14.53 13.26
C LEU A 112 12.69 14.05 14.13
N VAL A 113 12.56 12.87 14.72
CA VAL A 113 13.56 12.22 15.58
C VAL A 113 14.51 11.41 14.72
N VAL A 114 15.51 12.10 14.15
CA VAL A 114 16.47 11.54 13.20
C VAL A 114 17.68 10.96 13.91
N TYR A 115 18.13 9.77 13.50
CA TYR A 115 19.36 9.15 14.00
C TYR A 115 20.59 10.07 13.83
N GLN A 116 21.39 10.18 14.88
CA GLN A 116 22.65 10.91 14.88
C GLN A 116 23.80 9.95 15.19
N PRO A 117 24.72 9.72 14.24
CA PRO A 117 25.85 8.84 14.46
C PRO A 117 26.82 9.39 15.50
N ALA A 118 27.53 8.50 16.19
CA ALA A 118 28.60 8.90 17.10
C ALA A 118 29.63 9.78 16.39
N LYS A 119 29.96 10.93 16.97
CA LYS A 119 30.88 11.90 16.38
C LYS A 119 31.59 12.73 17.45
N ASP A 120 32.86 13.00 17.24
CA ASP A 120 33.69 13.92 18.08
C ASP A 120 33.66 13.59 19.59
N GLY A 121 33.58 12.29 19.95
CA GLY A 121 33.54 11.81 21.33
C GLY A 121 32.15 11.83 21.98
N GLN A 122 31.10 12.17 21.24
CA GLN A 122 29.70 12.00 21.65
C GLN A 122 29.22 10.63 21.22
N GLU A 123 28.41 9.99 22.06
CA GLU A 123 27.73 8.73 21.73
C GLU A 123 26.67 8.97 20.65
N GLU A 124 26.27 7.92 19.94
CA GLU A 124 25.16 7.98 19.00
C GLU A 124 23.85 8.32 19.72
N VAL A 125 22.95 9.00 19.00
CA VAL A 125 21.58 9.25 19.46
C VAL A 125 20.64 8.48 18.53
N PRO A 126 19.92 7.46 19.02
CA PRO A 126 18.93 6.74 18.24
C PRO A 126 17.84 7.69 17.67
N GLY A 127 17.37 7.36 16.47
CA GLY A 127 16.20 8.02 15.90
C GLY A 127 14.90 7.44 16.45
N GLY A 128 13.75 7.90 15.90
CA GLY A 128 12.43 7.36 16.17
C GLY A 128 12.15 6.09 15.36
N ILE A 129 10.89 5.64 15.38
CA ILE A 129 10.40 4.54 14.57
C ILE A 129 10.03 5.03 13.15
N GLY A 130 10.05 4.14 12.16
CA GLY A 130 9.64 4.48 10.80
C GLY A 130 9.08 3.28 10.05
N GLU A 131 8.97 3.39 8.74
CA GLU A 131 8.37 2.37 7.87
C GLU A 131 9.03 0.99 8.04
N GLU A 132 10.35 0.96 8.21
CA GLU A 132 11.11 -0.27 8.48
C GLU A 132 10.50 -1.07 9.65
N ASP A 133 10.02 -0.36 10.68
CA ASP A 133 9.75 -0.89 12.01
C ASP A 133 8.28 -1.17 12.26
N ILE A 134 7.40 -0.31 11.75
CA ILE A 134 6.01 -0.13 12.23
C ILE A 134 5.20 -1.42 12.21
N VAL A 135 5.24 -2.22 11.13
CA VAL A 135 4.45 -3.47 11.07
C VAL A 135 4.90 -4.47 12.12
N CYS A 136 6.21 -4.63 12.30
CA CYS A 136 6.79 -5.57 13.28
C CYS A 136 6.49 -5.15 14.73
N LEU A 137 6.41 -3.84 14.99
CA LEU A 137 6.13 -3.29 16.31
C LEU A 137 4.65 -3.33 16.70
N VAL A 138 3.74 -3.36 15.70
CA VAL A 138 2.31 -3.18 15.94
C VAL A 138 1.52 -4.43 15.64
N LEU A 139 1.59 -4.97 14.42
CA LEU A 139 0.68 -6.02 13.93
C LEU A 139 0.63 -7.28 14.79
N PRO A 140 1.74 -7.81 15.32
CA PRO A 140 1.71 -9.02 16.15
C PRO A 140 1.00 -8.87 17.50
N TYR A 141 0.65 -7.66 17.91
CA TYR A 141 0.21 -7.33 19.28
C TYR A 141 -1.17 -6.70 19.37
N ILE A 142 -1.94 -6.69 18.28
CA ILE A 142 -3.25 -6.01 18.20
C ILE A 142 -4.36 -7.00 17.83
N LYS A 143 -5.56 -6.79 18.37
CA LYS A 143 -6.74 -7.63 18.16
C LYS A 143 -7.91 -6.90 17.48
N SER A 144 -7.73 -5.63 17.15
CA SER A 144 -8.67 -4.83 16.36
C SER A 144 -7.95 -3.71 15.63
N ALA A 145 -8.57 -3.14 14.62
CA ALA A 145 -8.05 -1.99 13.90
C ALA A 145 -7.83 -0.79 14.85
N ARG A 146 -8.77 -0.56 15.77
CA ARG A 146 -8.70 0.49 16.79
C ARG A 146 -7.52 0.31 17.77
N GLU A 147 -7.25 -0.93 18.21
CA GLU A 147 -6.06 -1.23 19.02
C GLU A 147 -4.76 -0.93 18.24
N GLY A 148 -4.78 -1.12 16.92
CA GLY A 148 -3.66 -0.75 16.04
C GLY A 148 -3.35 0.74 16.09
N VAL A 149 -4.37 1.57 15.95
CA VAL A 149 -4.24 3.04 16.09
C VAL A 149 -3.70 3.43 17.46
N ALA A 150 -4.29 2.90 18.53
CA ALA A 150 -3.87 3.23 19.90
C ALA A 150 -2.42 2.80 20.19
N ARG A 151 -2.04 1.58 19.75
CA ARG A 151 -0.69 1.06 19.95
C ARG A 151 0.35 1.86 19.17
N LEU A 152 0.10 2.16 17.89
CA LEU A 152 1.03 2.97 17.11
C LEU A 152 1.13 4.38 17.67
N GLY A 153 0.00 5.00 18.05
CA GLY A 153 -0.02 6.31 18.68
C GLY A 153 0.88 6.38 19.91
N HIS A 154 0.75 5.41 20.81
CA HIS A 154 1.61 5.33 22.00
C HIS A 154 3.12 5.14 21.66
N LEU A 155 3.43 4.37 20.61
CA LEU A 155 4.82 4.22 20.17
C LEU A 155 5.37 5.53 19.60
N LEU A 156 4.58 6.27 18.82
CA LEU A 156 4.95 7.58 18.30
C LEU A 156 5.18 8.61 19.41
N GLU A 157 4.30 8.65 20.40
CA GLU A 157 4.44 9.53 21.59
C GLU A 157 5.71 9.20 22.39
N THR A 158 6.09 7.92 22.45
CA THR A 158 7.21 7.45 23.28
C THR A 158 8.56 7.59 22.60
N TYR A 159 8.63 7.19 21.32
CA TYR A 159 9.90 7.09 20.57
C TYR A 159 10.05 8.16 19.50
N GLY A 160 8.97 8.78 19.10
CA GLY A 160 8.91 9.64 17.94
C GLY A 160 9.08 8.89 16.62
N THR A 161 9.08 9.64 15.51
CA THR A 161 9.36 9.12 14.19
C THR A 161 10.44 9.91 13.46
N TYR A 162 11.23 9.22 12.63
CA TYR A 162 12.23 9.88 11.77
C TYR A 162 11.66 10.28 10.40
N GLU A 163 10.41 9.93 10.11
CA GLU A 163 9.70 10.25 8.85
C GLU A 163 8.19 10.28 9.07
N ASN A 164 7.48 11.12 8.31
CA ASN A 164 6.03 11.18 8.40
C ASN A 164 5.38 10.14 7.50
N ASN A 165 4.33 9.51 8.02
CA ASN A 165 3.66 8.38 7.37
C ASN A 165 2.15 8.40 7.58
N GLY A 166 1.43 7.83 6.59
CA GLY A 166 0.05 7.41 6.71
C GLY A 166 -0.05 5.89 6.82
N ILE A 167 -0.85 5.36 7.73
CA ILE A 167 -0.97 3.94 8.04
C ILE A 167 -2.43 3.53 8.08
N ALA A 168 -2.79 2.43 7.38
CA ALA A 168 -4.10 1.82 7.44
C ALA A 168 -4.13 0.65 8.41
N PHE A 169 -5.18 0.60 9.22
CA PHE A 169 -5.55 -0.54 10.07
C PHE A 169 -6.92 -1.05 9.66
N GLN A 170 -7.11 -2.36 9.66
CA GLN A 170 -8.35 -2.99 9.22
C GLN A 170 -8.67 -4.20 10.08
N ASP A 171 -9.95 -4.35 10.40
CA ASP A 171 -10.57 -5.61 10.78
C ASP A 171 -11.86 -5.84 9.96
N ALA A 172 -12.62 -6.87 10.27
CA ALA A 172 -13.85 -7.18 9.55
C ALA A 172 -14.94 -6.10 9.67
N ASP A 173 -14.87 -5.28 10.72
CA ASP A 173 -15.89 -4.30 11.05
C ASP A 173 -15.55 -2.88 10.62
N GLU A 174 -14.27 -2.49 10.72
CA GLU A 174 -13.86 -1.12 10.49
C GLU A 174 -12.46 -0.99 9.87
N ILE A 175 -12.24 0.17 9.22
CA ILE A 175 -10.95 0.62 8.71
C ILE A 175 -10.62 1.94 9.38
N TRP A 176 -9.36 2.10 9.81
CA TRP A 176 -8.80 3.34 10.33
C TRP A 176 -7.62 3.80 9.49
N TRP A 177 -7.54 5.10 9.26
CA TRP A 177 -6.39 5.74 8.65
C TRP A 177 -5.73 6.67 9.65
N LEU A 178 -4.44 6.47 9.92
CA LEU A 178 -3.62 7.27 10.81
C LEU A 178 -2.60 8.07 9.99
N GLU A 179 -2.45 9.36 10.27
CA GLU A 179 -1.41 10.24 9.75
C GLU A 179 -0.54 10.77 10.89
N THR A 180 0.79 10.72 10.73
CA THR A 180 1.71 11.32 11.68
C THR A 180 1.84 12.83 11.42
N ILE A 181 2.00 13.59 12.49
CA ILE A 181 2.15 15.05 12.47
C ILE A 181 3.46 15.39 13.17
N GLY A 182 4.48 15.80 12.41
CA GLY A 182 5.80 16.03 13.00
C GLY A 182 6.45 14.78 13.58
N GLY A 183 7.25 14.96 14.62
CA GLY A 183 8.04 13.89 15.22
C GLY A 183 7.27 12.98 16.18
N HIS A 184 6.25 13.47 16.89
CA HIS A 184 5.58 12.73 17.96
C HIS A 184 4.05 12.76 17.88
N HIS A 185 3.47 13.78 17.24
CA HIS A 185 2.03 13.92 17.15
C HIS A 185 1.45 13.06 16.02
N TRP A 186 0.20 12.68 16.17
CA TRP A 186 -0.53 11.87 15.21
C TRP A 186 -2.03 12.15 15.30
N MET A 187 -2.74 11.82 14.23
CA MET A 187 -4.20 11.82 14.15
C MET A 187 -4.68 10.61 13.36
N ALA A 188 -5.88 10.12 13.65
CA ALA A 188 -6.48 9.02 12.91
C ALA A 188 -7.98 9.24 12.72
N ARG A 189 -8.49 8.79 11.57
CA ARG A 189 -9.89 8.87 11.23
C ARG A 189 -10.41 7.53 10.77
N LYS A 190 -11.58 7.14 11.26
CA LYS A 190 -12.33 5.98 10.79
C LYS A 190 -12.86 6.24 9.39
N VAL A 191 -12.69 5.24 8.50
CA VAL A 191 -13.26 5.25 7.16
C VAL A 191 -14.72 4.84 7.24
N PRO A 192 -15.68 5.68 6.81
CA PRO A 192 -17.08 5.28 6.77
C PRO A 192 -17.34 4.08 5.86
N ASP A 193 -18.36 3.29 6.18
CA ASP A 193 -18.67 2.04 5.50
C ASP A 193 -18.98 2.20 4.00
N ASP A 194 -19.57 3.32 3.60
CA ASP A 194 -20.13 3.56 2.27
C ASP A 194 -19.21 4.33 1.32
N VAL A 195 -17.97 4.61 1.76
CA VAL A 195 -17.00 5.38 0.98
C VAL A 195 -15.75 4.57 0.64
N TYR A 196 -14.98 5.11 -0.28
CA TYR A 196 -13.57 4.79 -0.46
C TYR A 196 -12.71 6.02 -0.15
N VAL A 197 -11.43 5.77 0.12
CA VAL A 197 -10.40 6.79 0.39
C VAL A 197 -9.22 6.53 -0.52
N VAL A 198 -8.67 7.58 -1.11
CA VAL A 198 -7.44 7.52 -1.91
C VAL A 198 -6.36 8.36 -1.25
N MET A 199 -5.19 7.75 -1.04
CA MET A 199 -4.05 8.42 -0.41
C MET A 199 -2.81 8.35 -1.30
N PRO A 200 -2.38 9.48 -1.87
CA PRO A 200 -1.02 9.64 -2.38
C PRO A 200 -0.05 10.03 -1.24
N ASN A 201 1.18 10.41 -1.56
CA ASN A 201 2.20 10.82 -0.58
C ASN A 201 1.97 12.22 0.01
N GLN A 202 0.78 12.46 0.51
CA GLN A 202 0.31 13.75 1.00
C GLN A 202 -0.64 13.53 2.17
N LEU A 203 -0.70 14.45 3.15
CA LEU A 203 -1.76 14.41 4.15
C LEU A 203 -3.12 14.51 3.46
N GLY A 204 -4.05 13.66 3.84
CA GLY A 204 -5.33 13.53 3.15
C GLY A 204 -6.53 13.92 3.98
N ILE A 205 -6.51 13.67 5.30
CA ILE A 205 -7.65 13.98 6.18
C ILE A 205 -8.01 15.46 6.06
N ASP A 206 -9.20 15.74 5.54
CA ASP A 206 -9.70 17.07 5.20
C ASP A 206 -10.61 17.69 6.26
N THR A 207 -11.07 16.89 7.21
CA THR A 207 -11.96 17.33 8.30
C THR A 207 -11.64 16.52 9.55
N PHE A 208 -11.53 17.18 10.71
CA PHE A 208 -11.18 16.52 11.96
C PHE A 208 -11.94 17.09 13.15
N ASP A 209 -12.58 16.21 13.93
CA ASP A 209 -13.30 16.56 15.14
C ASP A 209 -12.42 16.28 16.38
N LEU A 210 -11.82 17.36 16.92
CA LEU A 210 -10.98 17.27 18.12
C LEU A 210 -11.80 16.94 19.40
N GLU A 211 -13.10 17.22 19.44
CA GLU A 211 -13.91 16.90 20.60
C GLU A 211 -14.18 15.40 20.67
N ASP A 212 -14.52 14.77 19.52
CA ASP A 212 -14.62 13.31 19.45
C ASP A 212 -13.27 12.65 19.71
N ALA A 213 -12.20 13.13 19.06
CA ALA A 213 -10.86 12.53 19.17
C ALA A 213 -10.29 12.52 20.60
N LEU A 214 -10.56 13.56 21.37
CA LEU A 214 -10.13 13.68 22.78
C LEU A 214 -11.20 13.21 23.78
N GLY A 215 -12.38 12.83 23.32
CA GLY A 215 -13.53 12.41 24.10
C GLY A 215 -13.92 10.95 23.90
N GLU A 216 -14.99 10.71 23.14
CA GLU A 216 -15.57 9.38 22.94
C GLU A 216 -14.81 8.51 21.92
N GLN A 217 -14.00 9.14 21.07
CA GLN A 217 -13.17 8.47 20.06
C GLN A 217 -13.95 7.55 19.11
N LYS A 218 -15.14 7.96 18.71
CA LYS A 218 -16.01 7.15 17.84
C LYS A 218 -15.47 7.04 16.42
N GLU A 219 -15.11 8.21 15.86
CA GLU A 219 -14.66 8.34 14.47
C GLU A 219 -13.26 8.94 14.33
N TYR A 220 -12.75 9.58 15.41
CA TYR A 220 -11.46 10.24 15.41
C TYR A 220 -10.64 9.85 16.64
N MET A 221 -9.33 9.76 16.49
CA MET A 221 -8.36 9.55 17.56
C MET A 221 -7.14 10.43 17.29
N CYS A 222 -6.44 10.90 18.31
CA CYS A 222 -5.21 11.68 18.16
C CYS A 222 -4.34 11.62 19.40
N SER A 223 -3.10 12.15 19.29
CA SER A 223 -2.24 12.38 20.44
C SER A 223 -2.95 13.26 21.48
N PRO A 224 -2.78 12.98 22.79
CA PRO A 224 -3.57 13.60 23.85
C PRO A 224 -3.46 15.13 23.94
N ASP A 225 -2.33 15.67 23.52
CA ASP A 225 -1.98 17.10 23.56
C ASP A 225 -2.13 17.81 22.21
N LEU A 226 -2.69 17.16 21.18
CA LEU A 226 -2.81 17.73 19.83
C LEU A 226 -3.53 19.07 19.82
N LYS A 227 -4.58 19.23 20.62
CA LYS A 227 -5.33 20.50 20.71
C LYS A 227 -4.46 21.63 21.26
N GLU A 228 -3.67 21.35 22.30
CA GLU A 228 -2.74 22.31 22.88
C GLU A 228 -1.60 22.65 21.91
N PHE A 229 -1.09 21.63 21.21
CA PHE A 229 -0.07 21.79 20.18
C PHE A 229 -0.53 22.72 19.05
N ILE A 230 -1.73 22.49 18.51
CA ILE A 230 -2.35 23.33 17.47
C ILE A 230 -2.47 24.77 17.97
N GLY A 231 -3.03 24.96 19.16
CA GLY A 231 -3.22 26.30 19.73
C GLY A 231 -1.94 27.05 20.02
N LYS A 232 -0.93 26.36 20.59
CA LYS A 232 0.37 26.94 20.95
C LYS A 232 1.14 27.45 19.76
N TYR A 233 1.09 26.71 18.63
CA TYR A 233 1.86 27.03 17.43
C TYR A 233 1.02 27.66 16.32
N HIS A 234 -0.25 27.99 16.58
CA HIS A 234 -1.18 28.61 15.63
C HIS A 234 -1.27 27.85 14.31
N LEU A 235 -1.44 26.53 14.39
CA LEU A 235 -1.39 25.66 13.21
C LEU A 235 -2.72 25.63 12.45
N ASP A 236 -3.88 25.81 13.15
CA ASP A 236 -5.19 25.89 12.52
C ASP A 236 -5.28 27.15 11.64
N LEU A 237 -5.61 26.95 10.38
CA LEU A 237 -5.78 28.00 9.38
C LEU A 237 -7.26 28.22 8.99
N SER A 238 -8.20 27.49 9.63
CA SER A 238 -9.61 27.60 9.32
C SER A 238 -10.16 29.01 9.61
N MET A 239 -11.02 29.49 8.73
CA MET A 239 -11.74 30.76 8.92
C MET A 239 -13.16 30.54 9.47
N ASP A 240 -13.67 29.31 9.39
CA ASP A 240 -15.02 28.91 9.83
C ASP A 240 -15.02 28.15 11.16
N GLY A 241 -13.83 27.83 11.70
CA GLY A 241 -13.65 27.09 12.93
C GLY A 241 -13.71 25.56 12.77
N VAL A 242 -13.74 25.06 11.53
CA VAL A 242 -13.65 23.63 11.23
C VAL A 242 -12.21 23.29 10.84
N LEU A 243 -11.54 22.51 11.69
CA LEU A 243 -10.16 22.11 11.46
C LEU A 243 -10.05 21.26 10.19
N ASN A 244 -9.30 21.76 9.21
CA ASN A 244 -8.83 21.01 8.07
C ASN A 244 -7.36 20.63 8.28
N PRO A 245 -7.05 19.37 8.63
CA PRO A 245 -5.67 18.94 8.90
C PRO A 245 -4.75 19.04 7.69
N ARG A 246 -5.27 18.85 6.48
CA ARG A 246 -4.50 19.00 5.23
C ARG A 246 -3.90 20.40 5.13
N ASP A 247 -4.69 21.43 5.39
CA ASP A 247 -4.24 22.82 5.37
C ASP A 247 -3.37 23.18 6.59
N ALA A 248 -3.72 22.65 7.75
CA ALA A 248 -3.00 22.92 9.00
C ALA A 248 -1.60 22.30 9.01
N PHE A 249 -1.45 21.08 8.52
CA PHE A 249 -0.23 20.27 8.71
C PHE A 249 0.46 19.86 7.40
N GLY A 250 -0.28 19.74 6.27
CA GLY A 250 0.21 19.20 5.02
C GLY A 250 1.15 20.13 4.26
N SER A 251 1.85 19.56 3.29
CA SER A 251 2.55 20.31 2.24
C SER A 251 1.58 20.72 1.14
N HIS A 252 1.87 21.86 0.50
CA HIS A 252 1.15 22.37 -0.66
C HIS A 252 2.17 23.03 -1.60
N ASP A 253 3.07 22.24 -2.16
CA ASP A 253 4.11 22.74 -3.06
C ASP A 253 3.89 22.27 -4.51
N ASP A 254 4.59 22.91 -5.45
CA ASP A 254 4.46 22.59 -6.87
C ASP A 254 4.79 21.12 -7.19
N SER A 255 5.56 20.44 -6.35
CA SER A 255 5.88 19.03 -6.53
C SER A 255 4.68 18.13 -6.28
N ASP A 256 3.75 18.52 -5.42
CA ASP A 256 2.53 17.79 -5.15
C ASP A 256 1.64 17.73 -6.41
N HIS A 257 1.62 18.79 -7.22
CA HIS A 257 0.85 18.88 -8.47
C HIS A 257 1.41 18.02 -9.62
N VAL A 258 2.59 17.48 -9.48
CA VAL A 258 3.17 16.51 -10.43
C VAL A 258 3.13 15.09 -9.87
N TYR A 259 3.24 14.98 -8.54
CA TYR A 259 3.50 13.72 -7.87
C TYR A 259 2.28 13.15 -7.16
N ASN A 260 1.48 13.96 -6.48
CA ASN A 260 0.42 13.55 -5.56
C ASN A 260 -0.99 13.75 -6.11
N THR A 261 -1.42 14.98 -6.32
CA THR A 261 -2.80 15.31 -6.70
C THR A 261 -3.24 14.66 -8.02
N PRO A 262 -2.38 14.47 -9.06
CA PRO A 262 -2.79 13.78 -10.27
C PRO A 262 -3.16 12.31 -10.04
N ARG A 263 -2.53 11.63 -9.07
CA ARG A 263 -2.87 10.24 -8.73
C ARG A 263 -4.25 10.14 -8.09
N ALA A 264 -4.54 10.99 -7.10
CA ALA A 264 -5.86 11.06 -6.48
C ALA A 264 -6.93 11.38 -7.53
N TRP A 265 -6.72 12.44 -8.35
CA TRP A 265 -7.60 12.81 -9.45
C TRP A 265 -7.93 11.63 -10.37
N TYR A 266 -6.93 10.88 -10.82
CA TYR A 266 -7.16 9.77 -11.75
C TYR A 266 -7.95 8.62 -11.12
N MET A 267 -7.62 8.25 -9.87
CA MET A 267 -8.29 7.15 -9.18
C MET A 267 -9.76 7.48 -8.89
N GLU A 268 -10.03 8.70 -8.44
CA GLU A 268 -11.39 9.15 -8.17
C GLU A 268 -12.20 9.34 -9.47
N ARG A 269 -11.58 9.86 -10.53
CA ARG A 269 -12.19 9.94 -11.86
C ARG A 269 -12.63 8.58 -12.40
N TYR A 270 -11.87 7.52 -12.11
CA TYR A 270 -12.24 6.15 -12.48
C TYR A 270 -13.44 5.62 -11.69
N LEU A 271 -13.47 5.88 -10.39
CA LEU A 271 -14.49 5.37 -9.48
C LEU A 271 -15.80 6.18 -9.50
N ASN A 272 -15.71 7.46 -9.87
CA ASN A 272 -16.83 8.41 -9.94
C ASN A 272 -16.89 9.15 -11.30
N PRO A 273 -16.97 8.44 -12.42
CA PRO A 273 -16.84 9.06 -13.75
C PRO A 273 -17.98 10.01 -14.15
N ASN A 274 -19.14 9.97 -13.50
CA ASN A 274 -20.33 10.74 -13.89
C ASN A 274 -20.86 11.67 -12.78
N SER A 275 -20.54 11.41 -11.52
CA SER A 275 -21.03 12.20 -10.38
C SER A 275 -20.23 13.48 -10.13
N VAL A 276 -19.08 13.59 -10.76
CA VAL A 276 -18.15 14.73 -10.70
C VAL A 276 -17.71 15.07 -12.12
N ASN A 277 -17.56 16.35 -12.41
CA ASN A 277 -17.03 16.79 -13.68
C ASN A 277 -15.49 16.87 -13.63
N TRP A 278 -14.81 15.91 -14.26
CA TRP A 278 -13.35 15.76 -14.22
C TRP A 278 -12.62 16.41 -15.40
N ASP A 279 -13.35 16.80 -16.44
CA ASP A 279 -12.76 17.20 -17.72
C ASP A 279 -13.31 18.54 -18.20
N GLY A 280 -12.51 19.27 -18.95
CA GLY A 280 -12.91 20.54 -19.59
C GLY A 280 -12.72 21.78 -18.72
N PRO A 281 -13.16 22.94 -19.20
CA PRO A 281 -12.91 24.23 -18.54
C PRO A 281 -13.76 24.44 -17.27
N ASP A 282 -14.84 23.66 -17.12
CA ASP A 282 -15.76 23.73 -15.98
C ASP A 282 -15.59 22.50 -15.07
N ALA A 283 -14.42 21.85 -15.09
CA ALA A 283 -14.13 20.70 -14.22
C ALA A 283 -14.20 21.10 -12.74
N ASP A 284 -14.86 20.26 -11.92
CA ASP A 284 -14.89 20.44 -10.48
C ASP A 284 -13.49 20.26 -9.88
N TYR A 285 -12.74 19.27 -10.38
CA TYR A 285 -11.36 18.97 -9.98
C TYR A 285 -10.48 18.71 -11.21
N THR A 286 -9.24 19.14 -11.13
CA THR A 286 -8.18 18.93 -12.12
C THR A 286 -7.04 18.12 -11.50
N PRO A 287 -6.08 17.61 -12.27
CA PRO A 287 -4.88 16.99 -11.71
C PRO A 287 -4.07 17.89 -10.75
N LEU A 288 -4.31 19.21 -10.78
CA LEU A 288 -3.58 20.19 -9.96
C LEU A 288 -4.40 20.69 -8.75
N SER A 289 -5.58 20.13 -8.51
CA SER A 289 -6.45 20.58 -7.41
C SER A 289 -5.95 20.10 -6.06
N ASP A 290 -5.85 21.01 -5.09
CA ASP A 290 -5.46 20.72 -3.70
C ASP A 290 -6.64 20.26 -2.84
N ASP A 291 -7.86 20.50 -3.31
CA ASP A 291 -9.12 20.25 -2.60
C ASP A 291 -9.85 18.98 -3.06
N ILE A 292 -9.16 18.06 -3.76
CA ILE A 292 -9.72 16.74 -4.09
C ILE A 292 -10.16 16.07 -2.77
N PRO A 293 -11.42 15.59 -2.65
CA PRO A 293 -11.96 15.05 -1.41
C PRO A 293 -11.13 13.90 -0.84
N TRP A 294 -10.96 13.82 0.47
CA TRP A 294 -10.30 12.67 1.09
C TRP A 294 -11.05 11.36 0.85
N ARG A 295 -12.40 11.43 0.76
CA ARG A 295 -13.29 10.28 0.64
C ARG A 295 -14.44 10.59 -0.30
N MET A 296 -14.90 9.56 -1.03
CA MET A 296 -16.08 9.66 -1.88
C MET A 296 -16.94 8.40 -1.78
N VAL A 297 -18.26 8.55 -2.00
CA VAL A 297 -19.16 7.42 -2.24
C VAL A 297 -18.99 6.99 -3.69
N PRO A 298 -18.60 5.73 -4.00
CA PRO A 298 -18.39 5.30 -5.37
C PRO A 298 -19.72 5.17 -6.13
N GLU A 299 -19.70 5.39 -7.43
CA GLU A 299 -20.89 5.24 -8.28
C GLU A 299 -21.35 3.77 -8.43
N LYS A 300 -20.45 2.84 -8.25
CA LYS A 300 -20.71 1.39 -8.27
C LYS A 300 -19.87 0.70 -7.20
N LYS A 301 -20.29 -0.50 -6.81
CA LYS A 301 -19.53 -1.34 -5.89
C LYS A 301 -18.12 -1.60 -6.42
N ILE A 302 -17.12 -1.46 -5.54
CA ILE A 302 -15.70 -1.64 -5.86
C ILE A 302 -15.29 -3.10 -5.67
N THR A 303 -14.61 -3.65 -6.66
CA THR A 303 -14.05 -5.01 -6.66
C THR A 303 -12.53 -4.99 -6.43
N PRO A 304 -11.90 -6.10 -6.02
CA PRO A 304 -10.44 -6.23 -6.03
C PRO A 304 -9.81 -5.91 -7.40
N GLU A 305 -10.50 -6.23 -8.49
CA GLU A 305 -10.06 -5.93 -9.86
C GLU A 305 -10.05 -4.42 -10.14
N ASP A 306 -11.06 -3.67 -9.66
CA ASP A 306 -11.06 -2.20 -9.73
C ASP A 306 -9.89 -1.61 -8.93
N VAL A 307 -9.64 -2.12 -7.72
CA VAL A 307 -8.48 -1.72 -6.91
C VAL A 307 -7.16 -1.99 -7.64
N LYS A 308 -7.01 -3.20 -8.23
CA LYS A 308 -5.83 -3.53 -9.04
C LYS A 308 -5.67 -2.57 -10.21
N TYR A 309 -6.77 -2.24 -10.90
CA TYR A 309 -6.74 -1.34 -12.05
C TYR A 309 -6.24 0.05 -11.66
N VAL A 310 -6.81 0.68 -10.63
CA VAL A 310 -6.41 2.04 -10.24
C VAL A 310 -4.99 2.10 -9.68
N LEU A 311 -4.56 1.08 -8.90
CA LEU A 311 -3.19 1.00 -8.39
C LEU A 311 -2.14 0.63 -9.48
N SER A 312 -2.59 0.20 -10.64
CA SER A 312 -1.74 -0.11 -11.81
C SER A 312 -1.74 0.99 -12.87
N ALA A 313 -2.50 2.05 -12.64
CA ALA A 313 -2.80 3.03 -13.67
C ALA A 313 -1.58 3.89 -14.04
N HIS A 314 -1.55 4.27 -15.30
CA HIS A 314 -0.58 5.18 -15.89
C HIS A 314 -1.27 6.30 -16.67
N TYR A 315 -2.44 6.72 -16.20
CA TYR A 315 -3.31 7.76 -16.82
C TYR A 315 -3.88 7.34 -18.18
N GLN A 316 -4.03 6.05 -18.44
CA GLN A 316 -4.59 5.53 -19.69
C GLN A 316 -5.98 6.14 -19.96
N GLY A 317 -6.23 6.48 -21.24
CA GLY A 317 -7.44 7.18 -21.64
C GLY A 317 -7.46 8.69 -21.39
N THR A 318 -6.32 9.27 -20.98
CA THR A 318 -6.13 10.72 -20.80
C THR A 318 -4.94 11.23 -21.63
N PRO A 319 -4.78 12.55 -21.83
CA PRO A 319 -3.61 13.13 -22.50
C PRO A 319 -2.28 12.90 -21.75
N TYR A 320 -2.32 12.46 -20.50
CA TYR A 320 -1.17 12.30 -19.62
C TYR A 320 -0.53 10.90 -19.68
N ASP A 321 -1.15 9.96 -20.41
CA ASP A 321 -0.64 8.59 -20.56
C ASP A 321 0.76 8.58 -21.20
N PRO A 322 1.81 8.07 -20.52
CA PRO A 322 3.15 7.99 -21.08
C PRO A 322 3.27 7.05 -22.29
N TYR A 323 2.33 6.12 -22.46
CA TYR A 323 2.31 5.18 -23.58
C TYR A 323 1.40 5.64 -24.74
N LEU A 324 0.90 6.87 -24.69
CA LEU A 324 0.05 7.42 -25.74
C LEU A 324 0.78 7.40 -27.10
N SER A 325 0.20 6.71 -28.08
CA SER A 325 0.79 6.52 -29.41
C SER A 325 0.16 7.37 -30.52
N TYR A 326 -0.92 8.10 -30.22
CA TYR A 326 -1.67 8.92 -31.20
C TYR A 326 -2.18 10.21 -30.54
N GLY A 327 -2.62 11.17 -31.37
CA GLY A 327 -3.11 12.46 -30.89
C GLY A 327 -2.02 13.42 -30.40
N ASP A 328 -2.42 14.42 -29.61
CA ASP A 328 -1.49 15.35 -28.98
C ASP A 328 -0.78 14.69 -27.80
N ARG A 329 0.53 14.65 -27.88
CA ARG A 329 1.42 14.02 -26.88
C ARG A 329 2.18 15.05 -26.03
N SER A 330 1.85 16.31 -26.12
CA SER A 330 2.57 17.37 -25.41
C SER A 330 2.56 17.20 -23.88
N MET A 331 1.51 16.58 -23.33
CA MET A 331 1.34 16.30 -21.92
C MET A 331 1.60 14.84 -21.54
N SER A 332 2.00 13.99 -22.51
CA SER A 332 2.29 12.58 -22.24
C SER A 332 3.43 12.43 -21.24
N GLY A 333 3.18 11.69 -20.13
CA GLY A 333 4.16 11.52 -19.07
C GLY A 333 4.41 12.74 -18.18
N ALA A 334 3.53 13.75 -18.22
CA ALA A 334 3.65 14.94 -17.39
C ALA A 334 3.57 14.64 -15.88
N TYR A 335 2.85 13.60 -15.52
CA TYR A 335 2.60 13.22 -14.12
C TYR A 335 3.19 11.84 -13.79
N ARG A 336 3.53 11.65 -12.51
CA ARG A 336 4.01 10.38 -11.98
C ARG A 336 2.92 9.32 -12.09
N SER A 337 3.17 8.24 -12.83
CA SER A 337 2.25 7.10 -12.95
C SER A 337 2.02 6.40 -11.61
N ILE A 338 0.81 5.90 -11.37
CA ILE A 338 0.46 5.13 -10.16
C ILE A 338 1.16 3.77 -10.22
N GLY A 339 0.95 3.01 -11.30
CA GLY A 339 1.70 1.78 -11.61
C GLY A 339 3.08 2.11 -12.16
N ILE A 340 3.99 2.59 -11.31
CA ILE A 340 5.31 3.06 -11.71
C ILE A 340 6.32 1.90 -11.86
N ASN A 341 7.40 2.13 -12.63
CA ASN A 341 8.45 1.14 -12.88
C ASN A 341 9.17 0.63 -11.63
N ARG A 342 9.13 1.38 -10.53
CA ARG A 342 9.76 1.07 -9.24
C ARG A 342 8.78 0.60 -8.17
N ASN A 343 7.59 0.16 -8.54
CA ASN A 343 6.76 -0.63 -7.63
C ASN A 343 7.55 -1.87 -7.21
N ASP A 344 7.57 -2.17 -5.93
CA ASP A 344 8.19 -3.36 -5.36
C ASP A 344 7.16 -4.46 -5.19
N PHE A 345 5.99 -4.12 -4.63
CA PHE A 345 4.82 -4.98 -4.59
C PHE A 345 3.52 -4.15 -4.53
N MET A 346 2.40 -4.83 -4.70
CA MET A 346 1.08 -4.40 -4.29
C MET A 346 0.48 -5.47 -3.39
N SER A 347 -0.07 -5.06 -2.25
CA SER A 347 -0.91 -5.89 -1.40
C SER A 347 -2.31 -5.28 -1.33
N LEU A 348 -3.34 -6.12 -1.48
CA LEU A 348 -4.72 -5.81 -1.16
C LEU A 348 -5.21 -6.84 -0.15
N ILE A 349 -5.64 -6.41 1.00
CA ILE A 349 -6.23 -7.27 2.02
C ILE A 349 -7.74 -7.10 1.98
N GLN A 350 -8.44 -8.19 1.68
CA GLN A 350 -9.88 -8.28 1.58
C GLN A 350 -10.41 -9.13 2.73
N MET A 351 -11.15 -8.54 3.66
CA MET A 351 -11.82 -9.25 4.75
C MET A 351 -13.29 -9.44 4.42
N ARG A 352 -13.62 -10.61 3.91
CA ARG A 352 -14.96 -10.97 3.46
C ARG A 352 -15.84 -11.35 4.67
N PRO A 353 -17.11 -10.94 4.70
CA PRO A 353 -18.03 -11.37 5.76
C PRO A 353 -18.30 -12.88 5.73
N GLU A 354 -18.31 -13.49 4.54
CA GLU A 354 -18.40 -14.94 4.38
C GLU A 354 -17.11 -15.62 4.83
N GLY A 355 -17.21 -16.65 5.65
CA GLY A 355 -16.07 -17.35 6.23
C GLY A 355 -15.45 -16.69 7.44
N GLY A 356 -15.72 -15.40 7.69
CA GLY A 356 -15.23 -14.66 8.85
C GLY A 356 -13.72 -14.83 9.06
N ALA A 357 -13.29 -14.94 10.30
CA ALA A 357 -11.87 -15.13 10.64
C ALA A 357 -11.31 -16.49 10.20
N ALA A 358 -12.15 -17.50 9.92
CA ALA A 358 -11.68 -18.84 9.59
C ALA A 358 -11.06 -18.93 8.18
N TYR A 359 -11.70 -18.32 7.18
CA TYR A 359 -11.23 -18.31 5.78
C TYR A 359 -11.71 -17.09 4.97
N GLY A 360 -12.35 -16.12 5.60
CA GLY A 360 -12.86 -14.93 4.91
C GLY A 360 -11.78 -13.99 4.39
N THR A 361 -10.60 -13.99 4.99
CA THR A 361 -9.54 -13.04 4.65
C THR A 361 -8.61 -13.57 3.57
N LEU A 362 -8.47 -12.77 2.52
CA LEU A 362 -7.54 -12.99 1.42
C LEU A 362 -6.55 -11.82 1.34
N GLU A 363 -5.28 -12.11 1.17
CA GLU A 363 -4.25 -11.15 0.77
C GLU A 363 -3.93 -11.36 -0.71
N TRP A 364 -4.23 -10.35 -1.52
CA TRP A 364 -3.96 -10.33 -2.96
C TRP A 364 -2.61 -9.68 -3.18
N VAL A 365 -1.71 -10.40 -3.82
CA VAL A 365 -0.31 -10.01 -4.00
C VAL A 365 0.04 -9.85 -5.46
N ALA A 366 0.70 -8.73 -5.81
CA ALA A 366 1.39 -8.52 -7.07
C ALA A 366 2.80 -8.00 -6.80
N TYR A 367 3.75 -8.33 -7.66
CA TYR A 367 5.13 -7.87 -7.54
C TYR A 367 5.58 -7.03 -8.72
N ALA A 368 6.57 -6.18 -8.48
CA ALA A 368 7.22 -5.28 -9.43
C ALA A 368 6.23 -4.26 -10.03
N SER A 369 6.49 -3.71 -11.21
CA SER A 369 5.61 -2.72 -11.83
C SER A 369 4.22 -3.29 -12.12
N ASN A 370 3.22 -2.80 -11.39
CA ASN A 370 1.87 -3.34 -11.40
C ASN A 370 1.15 -3.12 -12.74
N ALA A 371 1.54 -2.13 -13.53
CA ALA A 371 0.99 -1.93 -14.87
C ALA A 371 1.14 -3.19 -15.76
N PHE A 372 2.19 -3.98 -15.53
CA PHE A 372 2.56 -5.14 -16.35
C PHE A 372 2.35 -6.49 -15.66
N ASN A 373 1.94 -6.50 -14.39
CA ASN A 373 1.85 -7.71 -13.59
C ASN A 373 0.42 -8.00 -13.14
N THR A 374 0.22 -9.22 -12.68
CA THR A 374 -1.06 -9.70 -12.16
C THR A 374 -1.06 -9.76 -10.65
N MET A 375 -2.25 -9.83 -10.08
CA MET A 375 -2.54 -9.97 -8.66
C MET A 375 -3.11 -11.36 -8.39
N VAL A 376 -2.68 -12.02 -7.31
CA VAL A 376 -3.12 -13.36 -6.92
C VAL A 376 -3.51 -13.42 -5.44
N PRO A 377 -4.64 -14.08 -5.09
CA PRO A 377 -5.15 -14.15 -3.72
C PRO A 377 -4.56 -15.34 -2.94
N PHE A 378 -4.28 -15.12 -1.66
CA PHE A 378 -3.86 -16.15 -0.72
C PHE A 378 -4.66 -16.06 0.57
N TYR A 379 -5.06 -17.20 1.12
CA TYR A 379 -5.59 -17.26 2.48
C TYR A 379 -4.49 -16.89 3.47
N THR A 380 -4.80 -16.04 4.46
CA THR A 380 -3.82 -15.45 5.38
C THR A 380 -3.67 -16.18 6.71
N ASP A 381 -4.72 -16.90 7.14
CA ASP A 381 -4.65 -17.73 8.35
C ASP A 381 -3.96 -19.07 8.03
N VAL A 382 -2.66 -18.98 7.76
CA VAL A 382 -1.75 -20.09 7.45
C VAL A 382 -0.45 -19.95 8.23
N ASP A 383 0.33 -21.01 8.34
CA ASP A 383 1.64 -21.02 9.01
C ASP A 383 2.81 -21.01 8.02
N GLU A 384 2.53 -21.09 6.72
CA GLU A 384 3.52 -20.98 5.65
C GLU A 384 2.90 -20.33 4.39
N THR A 385 3.73 -19.72 3.56
CA THR A 385 3.37 -19.23 2.24
C THR A 385 4.03 -20.08 1.15
N PRO A 386 3.47 -20.12 -0.08
CA PRO A 386 4.05 -20.90 -1.17
C PRO A 386 5.50 -20.50 -1.47
N GLU A 387 6.36 -21.48 -1.68
CA GLU A 387 7.78 -21.27 -1.95
C GLU A 387 8.03 -20.31 -3.10
N TYR A 388 7.23 -20.36 -4.16
CA TYR A 388 7.34 -19.46 -5.32
C TYR A 388 7.23 -17.96 -4.97
N LEU A 389 6.61 -17.61 -3.84
CA LEU A 389 6.54 -16.24 -3.32
C LEU A 389 7.52 -15.98 -2.18
N ALA A 390 7.86 -17.02 -1.41
CA ALA A 390 8.68 -16.92 -0.20
C ALA A 390 10.19 -16.97 -0.46
N ASN A 391 10.64 -17.56 -1.58
CA ASN A 391 12.04 -17.86 -1.87
C ASN A 391 12.78 -16.74 -2.62
N THR A 392 12.22 -15.54 -2.71
CA THR A 392 12.89 -14.40 -3.35
C THR A 392 14.18 -14.03 -2.60
N THR A 393 15.24 -13.80 -3.37
CA THR A 393 16.55 -13.31 -2.90
C THR A 393 16.99 -12.13 -3.77
N GLY A 394 18.14 -11.52 -3.51
CA GLY A 394 18.75 -10.51 -4.38
C GLY A 394 19.18 -11.04 -5.75
N GLU A 395 19.22 -12.36 -5.96
CA GLU A 395 19.64 -12.97 -7.24
C GLU A 395 18.45 -13.16 -8.19
N VAL A 396 18.62 -12.75 -9.45
CA VAL A 396 17.59 -12.88 -10.50
C VAL A 396 17.33 -14.36 -10.80
N SER A 397 16.07 -14.75 -10.76
CA SER A 397 15.64 -16.13 -11.00
C SER A 397 14.20 -16.19 -11.52
N THR A 398 13.93 -17.07 -12.49
CA THR A 398 12.56 -17.43 -12.90
C THR A 398 11.89 -18.40 -11.91
N GLY A 399 12.63 -18.86 -10.90
CA GLY A 399 12.13 -19.75 -9.84
C GLY A 399 11.32 -19.06 -8.76
N ASN A 400 11.12 -17.74 -8.82
CA ASN A 400 10.26 -17.00 -7.92
C ASN A 400 9.39 -15.97 -8.64
N PHE A 401 8.30 -15.58 -7.97
CA PHE A 401 7.30 -14.71 -8.55
C PHE A 401 7.78 -13.26 -8.70
N TYR A 402 8.59 -12.77 -7.76
CA TYR A 402 9.11 -11.40 -7.81
C TYR A 402 9.95 -11.16 -9.08
N TRP A 403 11.00 -11.94 -9.30
CA TRP A 403 11.90 -11.75 -10.43
C TRP A 403 11.24 -12.06 -11.77
N THR A 404 10.37 -13.07 -11.84
CA THR A 404 9.58 -13.33 -13.05
C THR A 404 8.72 -12.12 -13.40
N SER A 405 8.02 -11.53 -12.40
CA SER A 405 7.23 -10.32 -12.58
C SER A 405 8.08 -9.11 -12.99
N ARG A 406 9.26 -8.95 -12.39
CA ARG A 406 10.20 -7.86 -12.74
C ARG A 406 10.69 -7.97 -14.19
N MET A 407 11.01 -9.19 -14.65
CA MET A 407 11.44 -9.43 -16.04
C MET A 407 10.30 -9.15 -17.03
N ILE A 408 9.08 -9.64 -16.76
CA ILE A 408 7.91 -9.32 -17.59
C ILE A 408 7.74 -7.81 -17.71
N ALA A 409 7.75 -7.09 -16.58
CA ALA A 409 7.54 -5.64 -16.55
C ALA A 409 8.61 -4.90 -17.35
N ALA A 410 9.89 -5.19 -17.13
CA ALA A 410 10.99 -4.52 -17.81
C ALA A 410 10.97 -4.73 -19.34
N MET A 411 10.61 -5.93 -19.78
CA MET A 411 10.52 -6.24 -21.21
C MET A 411 9.25 -5.68 -21.85
N ALA A 412 8.12 -5.73 -21.15
CA ALA A 412 6.86 -5.20 -21.64
C ALA A 412 6.90 -3.66 -21.74
N ASP A 413 7.52 -2.97 -20.78
CA ASP A 413 7.74 -1.52 -20.85
C ASP A 413 8.55 -1.13 -22.10
N ALA A 414 9.66 -1.82 -22.35
CA ALA A 414 10.52 -1.57 -23.51
C ALA A 414 9.85 -1.89 -24.86
N SER A 415 8.80 -2.71 -24.86
CA SER A 415 8.07 -3.16 -26.07
C SER A 415 6.56 -2.96 -25.97
N TYR A 416 6.10 -1.91 -25.25
CA TYR A 416 4.72 -1.71 -24.81
C TYR A 416 3.68 -2.01 -25.90
N ALA A 417 3.78 -1.37 -27.04
CA ALA A 417 2.81 -1.49 -28.13
C ALA A 417 2.64 -2.94 -28.67
N LYS A 418 3.63 -3.81 -28.48
CA LYS A 418 3.59 -5.22 -28.87
C LYS A 418 3.26 -6.16 -27.71
N SER A 419 3.64 -5.77 -26.49
CA SER A 419 3.55 -6.61 -25.29
C SER A 419 2.27 -6.40 -24.49
N VAL A 420 1.63 -5.22 -24.55
CA VAL A 420 0.46 -4.88 -23.72
C VAL A 420 -0.66 -5.91 -23.83
N PHE A 421 -0.96 -6.39 -25.03
CA PHE A 421 -1.98 -7.40 -25.26
C PHE A 421 -1.71 -8.76 -24.60
N HIS A 422 -0.43 -9.15 -24.51
CA HIS A 422 -0.04 -10.37 -23.79
C HIS A 422 -0.18 -10.17 -22.27
N VAL A 423 0.12 -8.98 -21.78
CA VAL A 423 0.00 -8.59 -20.38
C VAL A 423 -1.48 -8.55 -19.96
N GLU A 424 -2.35 -7.91 -20.72
CA GLU A 424 -3.79 -7.86 -20.44
C GLU A 424 -4.40 -9.26 -20.35
N ARG A 425 -4.10 -10.14 -21.33
CA ARG A 425 -4.54 -11.54 -21.30
C ARG A 425 -4.00 -12.31 -20.09
N TYR A 426 -2.77 -12.05 -19.71
CA TYR A 426 -2.17 -12.64 -18.51
C TYR A 426 -2.93 -12.24 -17.26
N GLN A 427 -3.21 -10.95 -17.10
CA GLN A 427 -3.97 -10.41 -15.98
C GLN A 427 -5.38 -11.02 -15.91
N GLU A 428 -6.13 -11.00 -17.00
CA GLU A 428 -7.48 -11.58 -17.10
C GLU A 428 -7.50 -13.09 -16.78
N ASN A 429 -6.57 -13.85 -17.37
CA ASN A 429 -6.51 -15.30 -17.18
C ASN A 429 -6.18 -15.66 -15.72
N VAL A 430 -5.23 -14.97 -15.11
CA VAL A 430 -4.84 -15.22 -13.72
C VAL A 430 -5.96 -14.86 -12.78
N LEU A 431 -6.61 -13.70 -12.95
CA LEU A 431 -7.73 -13.29 -12.11
C LEU A 431 -8.90 -14.28 -12.20
N ALA A 432 -9.29 -14.67 -13.41
CA ALA A 432 -10.38 -15.65 -13.61
C ALA A 432 -10.07 -17.03 -12.98
N LYS A 433 -8.85 -17.54 -13.17
CA LYS A 433 -8.42 -18.81 -12.58
C LYS A 433 -8.28 -18.73 -11.06
N SER A 434 -7.79 -17.61 -10.54
CA SER A 434 -7.75 -17.36 -9.11
C SER A 434 -9.14 -17.39 -8.48
N ARG A 435 -10.09 -16.68 -9.07
CA ARG A 435 -11.49 -16.70 -8.61
C ARG A 435 -12.07 -18.11 -8.60
N ALA A 436 -11.83 -18.90 -9.65
CA ALA A 436 -12.30 -20.28 -9.72
C ALA A 436 -11.72 -21.16 -8.61
N LEU A 437 -10.41 -21.01 -8.32
CA LEU A 437 -9.76 -21.74 -7.23
C LEU A 437 -10.32 -21.31 -5.86
N ILE A 438 -10.42 -20.02 -5.58
CA ILE A 438 -10.95 -19.51 -4.31
C ILE A 438 -12.38 -19.99 -4.11
N ASN A 439 -13.27 -19.87 -5.10
CA ASN A 439 -14.66 -20.38 -5.00
C ASN A 439 -14.70 -21.87 -4.70
N GLN A 440 -13.82 -22.67 -5.30
CA GLN A 440 -13.74 -24.12 -5.03
C GLN A 440 -13.32 -24.39 -3.58
N PHE A 441 -12.30 -23.69 -3.08
CA PHE A 441 -11.80 -23.92 -1.73
C PHE A 441 -12.68 -23.30 -0.66
N ASP A 442 -13.33 -22.17 -0.91
CA ASP A 442 -14.36 -21.62 -0.02
C ASP A 442 -15.49 -22.63 0.24
N ALA A 443 -15.96 -23.32 -0.81
CA ALA A 443 -16.97 -24.36 -0.65
C ALA A 443 -16.47 -25.53 0.23
N LEU A 444 -15.22 -25.97 0.07
CA LEU A 444 -14.63 -27.02 0.89
C LEU A 444 -14.44 -26.57 2.35
N LEU A 445 -13.98 -25.33 2.56
CA LEU A 445 -13.75 -24.74 3.88
C LEU A 445 -15.06 -24.49 4.64
N ALA A 446 -16.15 -24.14 3.95
CA ALA A 446 -17.46 -23.96 4.56
C ALA A 446 -18.00 -25.26 5.18
N ASP A 447 -17.73 -26.40 4.55
CA ASP A 447 -18.17 -27.73 5.01
C ASP A 447 -17.25 -28.34 6.08
N GLU A 448 -15.97 -27.94 6.13
CA GLU A 448 -15.00 -28.48 7.09
C GLU A 448 -15.11 -27.76 8.46
N LYS A 449 -15.11 -28.53 9.55
CA LYS A 449 -15.20 -28.00 10.92
C LYS A 449 -13.92 -28.25 11.76
N ASP A 450 -13.03 -29.09 11.26
CA ASP A 450 -11.77 -29.39 11.91
C ASP A 450 -10.74 -28.29 11.55
N PRO A 451 -10.21 -27.54 12.56
CA PRO A 451 -9.26 -26.47 12.29
C PRO A 451 -7.96 -26.93 11.61
N GLU A 452 -7.48 -28.14 11.92
CA GLU A 452 -6.26 -28.68 11.30
C GLU A 452 -6.49 -28.98 9.81
N LYS A 453 -7.65 -29.51 9.47
CA LYS A 453 -8.03 -29.75 8.07
C LYS A 453 -8.34 -28.44 7.31
N GLN A 454 -8.94 -27.46 7.97
CA GLN A 454 -9.10 -26.14 7.38
C GLN A 454 -7.73 -25.50 7.05
N MET A 455 -6.75 -25.63 7.95
CA MET A 455 -5.39 -25.16 7.71
C MET A 455 -4.76 -25.85 6.49
N GLU A 456 -4.90 -27.19 6.38
CA GLU A 456 -4.39 -27.95 5.24
C GLU A 456 -5.06 -27.56 3.93
N LEU A 457 -6.39 -27.35 3.91
CA LEU A 457 -7.14 -26.87 2.73
C LEU A 457 -6.64 -25.47 2.29
N LYS A 458 -6.39 -24.56 3.23
CA LYS A 458 -5.85 -23.23 2.94
C LYS A 458 -4.44 -23.30 2.34
N ARG A 459 -3.56 -24.16 2.90
CA ARG A 459 -2.23 -24.41 2.34
C ARG A 459 -2.31 -24.99 0.91
N GLU A 460 -3.20 -25.97 0.70
CA GLU A 460 -3.39 -26.56 -0.63
C GLU A 460 -3.92 -25.53 -1.64
N ALA A 461 -4.89 -24.70 -1.24
CA ALA A 461 -5.39 -23.60 -2.05
C ALA A 461 -4.27 -22.64 -2.46
N ASN A 462 -3.50 -22.17 -1.48
CA ASN A 462 -2.38 -21.25 -1.70
C ASN A 462 -1.33 -21.85 -2.65
N ARG A 463 -1.01 -23.14 -2.48
CA ARG A 463 -0.08 -23.85 -3.36
C ARG A 463 -0.63 -23.94 -4.80
N LYS A 464 -1.90 -24.29 -4.98
CA LYS A 464 -2.53 -24.36 -6.32
C LYS A 464 -2.58 -23.01 -7.02
N VAL A 465 -2.85 -21.93 -6.28
CA VAL A 465 -2.80 -20.56 -6.80
C VAL A 465 -1.37 -20.21 -7.25
N ALA A 466 -0.36 -20.54 -6.44
CA ALA A 466 1.03 -20.31 -6.78
C ALA A 466 1.49 -21.11 -8.02
N GLU A 467 1.12 -22.39 -8.12
CA GLU A 467 1.41 -23.24 -9.29
C GLU A 467 0.74 -22.68 -10.56
N MET A 468 -0.50 -22.23 -10.44
CA MET A 468 -1.24 -21.62 -11.55
C MET A 468 -0.56 -20.35 -12.03
N VAL A 469 -0.22 -19.42 -11.14
CA VAL A 469 0.41 -18.16 -11.54
C VAL A 469 1.82 -18.37 -12.07
N GLN A 470 2.58 -19.33 -11.53
CA GLN A 470 3.91 -19.68 -12.05
C GLN A 470 3.83 -20.10 -13.52
N LYS A 471 2.85 -20.93 -13.87
CA LYS A 471 2.64 -21.37 -15.26
C LYS A 471 2.24 -20.21 -16.18
N GLU A 472 1.31 -19.37 -15.75
CA GLU A 472 0.84 -18.23 -16.55
C GLU A 472 1.95 -17.16 -16.70
N ALA A 473 2.70 -16.88 -15.64
CA ALA A 473 3.82 -15.95 -15.67
C ALA A 473 4.93 -16.42 -16.60
N SER A 474 5.32 -17.70 -16.53
CA SER A 474 6.31 -18.27 -17.45
C SER A 474 5.86 -18.17 -18.91
N SER A 475 4.61 -18.51 -19.21
CA SER A 475 4.07 -18.38 -20.56
C SER A 475 4.03 -16.93 -21.06
N THR A 476 3.79 -15.97 -20.17
CA THR A 476 3.78 -14.54 -20.50
C THR A 476 5.20 -14.03 -20.72
N LEU A 477 6.14 -14.44 -19.87
CA LEU A 477 7.56 -14.13 -20.01
C LEU A 477 8.09 -14.54 -21.38
N ASP A 478 7.76 -15.76 -21.84
CA ASP A 478 8.15 -16.27 -23.16
C ASP A 478 7.64 -15.35 -24.28
N LYS A 479 6.38 -14.90 -24.20
CA LYS A 479 5.76 -14.05 -25.22
C LYS A 479 6.37 -12.65 -25.26
N VAL A 480 6.54 -11.99 -24.10
CA VAL A 480 7.12 -10.64 -24.05
C VAL A 480 8.60 -10.66 -24.44
N LEU A 481 9.34 -11.72 -24.10
CA LEU A 481 10.71 -11.91 -24.55
C LEU A 481 10.77 -12.08 -26.07
N TYR A 482 9.86 -12.84 -26.66
CA TYR A 482 9.75 -12.99 -28.11
C TYR A 482 9.50 -11.66 -28.80
N GLU A 483 8.53 -10.88 -28.33
CA GLU A 483 8.19 -9.56 -28.90
C GLU A 483 9.39 -8.60 -28.83
N LEU A 484 10.05 -8.52 -27.68
CA LEU A 484 11.22 -7.66 -27.52
C LEU A 484 12.41 -8.12 -28.35
N SER A 485 12.65 -9.43 -28.44
CA SER A 485 13.76 -9.99 -29.23
C SER A 485 13.63 -9.66 -30.73
N ASN A 486 12.40 -9.66 -31.25
CA ASN A 486 12.14 -9.27 -32.65
C ASN A 486 12.36 -7.76 -32.92
N GLN A 487 12.49 -6.95 -31.87
CA GLN A 487 12.77 -5.51 -31.98
C GLN A 487 14.24 -5.15 -31.78
N MET A 488 15.11 -6.13 -31.57
CA MET A 488 16.56 -5.90 -31.40
C MET A 488 17.17 -5.35 -32.68
N LYS A 489 17.92 -4.26 -32.56
CA LYS A 489 18.57 -3.58 -33.69
C LYS A 489 20.11 -3.60 -33.62
N ASN A 490 20.69 -4.09 -32.53
CA ASN A 490 22.15 -4.12 -32.29
C ASN A 490 22.84 -2.78 -32.59
N SER A 491 22.14 -1.65 -32.33
CA SER A 491 22.56 -0.29 -32.72
C SER A 491 22.80 -0.10 -34.21
N TYR A 492 22.34 -1.00 -35.08
CA TYR A 492 22.47 -0.89 -36.51
C TYR A 492 21.50 0.14 -37.10
N ALA A 493 22.02 1.10 -37.89
CA ALA A 493 21.24 2.22 -38.39
C ALA A 493 20.22 1.85 -39.50
N ARG A 494 20.41 0.72 -40.16
CA ARG A 494 19.52 0.17 -41.18
C ARG A 494 18.98 -1.17 -40.71
N SER A 495 17.73 -1.23 -40.37
CA SER A 495 17.04 -2.45 -40.01
C SER A 495 16.68 -3.26 -41.24
N ASP A 496 16.65 -4.56 -41.15
CA ASP A 496 16.22 -5.51 -42.20
C ASP A 496 14.68 -5.54 -42.36
N VAL A 497 13.97 -4.56 -41.85
CA VAL A 497 12.52 -4.45 -41.96
C VAL A 497 12.12 -3.45 -43.03
#